data_506fb4b08bdd9847a28d5b0281d06979
#
_entry.id   506fb4b08bdd9847a28d5b0281d06979
#
_cell.length_a   1.000
_cell.length_b   1.000
_cell.length_c   1.000
_cell.angle_alpha   90.00
_cell.angle_beta   90.00
_cell.angle_gamma   90.00
#
_symmetry.space_group_name_H-M   'P 1'
#
loop_
_entity.id
_entity.type
_entity.pdbx_description
1 polymer ?
#
loop_
_entity_poly.entity_id
_entity_poly.type
_entity_poly.pdbx_seq_one_letter_code
_entity_poly.pdbx_strand_id
1 'polypeptide(L)'
;CDFRPAFGEIFSDYLVGYDYWGHCDVDLIWGDIRKFVTDDVLTKYKRIFSRGHCSIYENSSEVNAFYRTLPACGCQDWKNVFQSEKSCCFDEWAGHCGGGMSQIMKLNGIEIYDEVCSADINVNHGKFQINRMPKYKNLYFEYKEGKLALKANDTSREVLCAHFQKREISVNKNINYEKYFFIAPNYVTSEKRMIRTHFKEEKLFEIKRLMKRVQSKVR
;
A
#
# COMPACT_ATOMS: atom_id res chain seq x y z
N CYS A 1 2.20 -8.76 9.96
CA CYS A 1 2.46 -7.30 9.82
C CYS A 1 3.28 -6.76 10.99
N ASP A 2 2.94 -7.12 12.22
CA ASP A 2 3.50 -6.50 13.43
C ASP A 2 5.03 -6.70 13.61
N PHE A 3 5.62 -7.75 13.02
CA PHE A 3 7.06 -7.98 13.01
C PHE A 3 7.84 -7.19 11.95
N ARG A 4 7.17 -6.54 10.99
CA ARG A 4 7.82 -5.82 9.90
C ARG A 4 8.85 -4.77 10.36
N PRO A 5 8.60 -3.97 11.42
CA PRO A 5 9.59 -3.03 11.93
C PRO A 5 10.90 -3.67 12.42
N ALA A 6 10.87 -4.95 12.75
CA ALA A 6 12.04 -5.70 13.19
C ALA A 6 12.78 -6.44 12.06
N PHE A 7 12.31 -6.36 10.81
CA PHE A 7 12.91 -7.09 9.68
C PHE A 7 14.37 -6.69 9.44
N GLY A 8 14.75 -5.44 9.71
CA GLY A 8 16.14 -5.00 9.63
C GLY A 8 17.10 -5.77 10.53
N GLU A 9 16.64 -6.21 11.72
CA GLU A 9 17.43 -7.08 12.61
C GLU A 9 17.23 -8.56 12.28
N ILE A 10 15.99 -9.01 12.05
CA ILE A 10 15.66 -10.41 11.78
C ILE A 10 16.39 -10.93 10.53
N PHE A 11 16.51 -10.09 9.51
CA PHE A 11 17.14 -10.43 8.23
C PHE A 11 18.49 -9.75 8.02
N SER A 12 19.19 -9.34 9.11
CA SER A 12 20.43 -8.58 9.04
C SER A 12 21.48 -9.23 8.14
N ASP A 13 21.60 -10.57 8.15
CA ASP A 13 22.57 -11.30 7.33
C ASP A 13 22.29 -11.15 5.83
N TYR A 14 21.04 -10.97 5.44
CA TYR A 14 20.62 -10.76 4.04
C TYR A 14 20.74 -9.29 3.60
N LEU A 15 20.89 -8.37 4.58
CA LEU A 15 20.93 -6.93 4.34
C LEU A 15 22.34 -6.36 4.31
N VAL A 16 23.36 -7.20 4.43
CA VAL A 16 24.76 -6.78 4.35
C VAL A 16 25.06 -6.16 2.98
N GLY A 17 25.61 -4.95 2.96
CA GLY A 17 25.96 -4.24 1.73
C GLY A 17 24.82 -3.46 1.07
N TYR A 18 23.64 -3.41 1.71
CA TYR A 18 22.53 -2.56 1.28
C TYR A 18 22.37 -1.38 2.22
N ASP A 19 22.19 -0.18 1.66
CA ASP A 19 21.98 1.05 2.43
C ASP A 19 20.54 1.20 2.94
N TYR A 20 19.58 0.52 2.28
CA TYR A 20 18.16 0.54 2.61
C TYR A 20 17.55 -0.84 2.49
N TRP A 21 16.52 -1.09 3.26
CA TRP A 21 15.64 -2.25 3.14
C TRP A 21 14.18 -1.81 3.20
N GLY A 22 13.29 -2.67 2.76
CA GLY A 22 11.86 -2.36 2.82
C GLY A 22 10.99 -3.60 2.84
N HIS A 23 9.72 -3.38 3.13
CA HIS A 23 8.69 -4.39 3.02
C HIS A 23 7.50 -3.86 2.24
N CYS A 24 6.77 -4.76 1.62
CA CYS A 24 5.51 -4.45 0.96
C CYS A 24 4.50 -5.58 1.11
N ASP A 25 3.24 -5.27 0.80
CA ASP A 25 2.21 -6.29 0.64
C ASP A 25 2.36 -6.99 -0.73
N VAL A 26 1.80 -8.18 -0.87
CA VAL A 26 1.91 -8.99 -2.09
C VAL A 26 0.85 -8.63 -3.14
N ASP A 27 -0.16 -7.86 -2.76
CA ASP A 27 -1.27 -7.44 -3.61
C ASP A 27 -1.08 -6.02 -4.19
N LEU A 28 0.15 -5.77 -4.67
CA LEU A 28 0.58 -4.53 -5.31
C LEU A 28 0.89 -4.74 -6.79
N ILE A 29 0.58 -3.73 -7.60
CA ILE A 29 1.16 -3.59 -8.94
C ILE A 29 2.02 -2.33 -8.93
N TRP A 30 3.30 -2.49 -9.23
CA TRP A 30 4.29 -1.42 -9.19
C TRP A 30 4.33 -0.61 -10.48
N GLY A 31 4.56 0.70 -10.35
CA GLY A 31 5.03 1.57 -11.41
C GLY A 31 6.53 1.82 -11.28
N ASP A 32 6.98 3.00 -11.73
CA ASP A 32 8.38 3.42 -11.65
C ASP A 32 8.72 3.86 -10.22
N ILE A 33 9.32 2.95 -9.46
CA ILE A 33 9.69 3.19 -8.05
C ILE A 33 10.69 4.34 -7.95
N ARG A 34 11.70 4.39 -8.85
CA ARG A 34 12.79 5.38 -8.77
C ARG A 34 12.35 6.81 -9.07
N LYS A 35 11.20 6.99 -9.70
CA LYS A 35 10.57 8.30 -9.88
C LYS A 35 10.13 8.93 -8.56
N PHE A 36 9.71 8.12 -7.59
CA PHE A 36 9.16 8.58 -6.31
C PHE A 36 10.15 8.43 -5.16
N VAL A 37 10.95 7.39 -5.21
CA VAL A 37 12.00 7.09 -4.23
C VAL A 37 13.34 7.46 -4.87
N THR A 38 13.60 8.76 -4.91
CA THR A 38 14.84 9.33 -5.48
C THR A 38 15.98 9.25 -4.48
N ASP A 39 17.22 9.45 -4.95
CA ASP A 39 18.39 9.48 -4.07
C ASP A 39 18.30 10.63 -3.05
N ASP A 40 17.73 11.78 -3.43
CA ASP A 40 17.50 12.90 -2.51
C ASP A 40 16.54 12.52 -1.38
N VAL A 41 15.48 11.75 -1.69
CA VAL A 41 14.53 11.24 -0.68
C VAL A 41 15.23 10.24 0.23
N LEU A 42 15.98 9.31 -0.33
CA LEU A 42 16.72 8.30 0.42
C LEU A 42 17.73 8.94 1.37
N THR A 43 18.57 9.87 0.90
CA THR A 43 19.58 10.52 1.72
C THR A 43 19.03 11.40 2.85
N LYS A 44 17.79 11.90 2.69
CA LYS A 44 17.19 12.83 3.64
C LYS A 44 16.40 12.13 4.75
N TYR A 45 15.77 11.00 4.46
CA TYR A 45 14.80 10.39 5.37
C TYR A 45 15.22 8.99 5.82
N LYS A 46 15.18 8.74 7.12
CA LYS A 46 15.42 7.41 7.71
C LYS A 46 14.30 6.41 7.43
N ARG A 47 13.09 6.91 7.14
CA ARG A 47 11.95 6.08 6.73
C ARG A 47 11.16 6.77 5.61
N ILE A 48 10.81 5.99 4.60
CA ILE A 48 10.00 6.41 3.48
C ILE A 48 8.71 5.60 3.52
N PHE A 49 7.59 6.31 3.48
CA PHE A 49 6.23 5.84 3.63
C PHE A 49 5.88 5.30 5.03
N SER A 50 4.73 5.71 5.52
CA SER A 50 4.21 5.37 6.85
C SER A 50 3.21 4.20 6.84
N ARG A 51 2.89 3.67 5.65
CA ARG A 51 1.85 2.67 5.46
C ARG A 51 2.39 1.25 5.45
N GLY A 52 1.65 0.32 6.06
CA GLY A 52 2.01 -1.08 6.13
C GLY A 52 2.15 -1.77 4.77
N HIS A 53 1.41 -1.32 3.75
CA HIS A 53 1.51 -1.91 2.41
C HIS A 53 2.83 -1.62 1.68
N CYS A 54 3.57 -0.58 2.09
CA CYS A 54 4.92 -0.30 1.61
C CYS A 54 5.63 0.64 2.58
N SER A 55 6.80 0.25 3.05
CA SER A 55 7.72 1.10 3.81
C SER A 55 9.15 0.75 3.50
N ILE A 56 10.02 1.76 3.43
CA ILE A 56 11.46 1.61 3.22
C ILE A 56 12.18 2.27 4.38
N TYR A 57 13.25 1.66 4.85
CA TYR A 57 14.03 2.08 6.02
C TYR A 57 15.51 2.18 5.66
N GLU A 58 16.21 3.17 6.21
CA GLU A 58 17.66 3.21 6.23
C GLU A 58 18.19 1.97 6.96
N ASN A 59 19.18 1.31 6.37
CA ASN A 59 19.80 0.11 6.95
C ASN A 59 20.93 0.48 7.89
N SER A 60 20.59 1.10 9.03
CA SER A 60 21.54 1.40 10.09
C SER A 60 21.14 0.67 11.38
N SER A 61 22.12 0.42 12.25
CA SER A 61 21.86 -0.22 13.54
C SER A 61 20.85 0.56 14.40
N GLU A 62 20.87 1.88 14.32
CA GLU A 62 19.91 2.75 14.99
C GLU A 62 18.48 2.50 14.46
N VAL A 63 18.27 2.55 13.14
CA VAL A 63 16.95 2.41 12.54
C VAL A 63 16.43 0.98 12.66
N ASN A 64 17.29 -0.01 12.49
CA ASN A 64 16.91 -1.43 12.60
C ASN A 64 16.46 -1.80 14.02
N ALA A 65 17.04 -1.18 15.06
CA ALA A 65 16.65 -1.40 16.45
C ALA A 65 15.54 -0.45 16.95
N PHE A 66 15.09 0.50 16.13
CA PHE A 66 14.20 1.59 16.54
C PHE A 66 12.84 1.11 17.07
N TYR A 67 12.35 -0.05 16.60
CA TYR A 67 11.11 -0.65 17.10
C TYR A 67 11.16 -1.00 18.61
N ARG A 68 12.36 -1.07 19.19
CA ARG A 68 12.61 -1.32 20.63
C ARG A 68 12.58 -0.04 21.47
N THR A 69 12.47 1.12 20.83
CA THR A 69 12.39 2.39 21.54
C THR A 69 11.21 2.36 22.50
N LEU A 70 11.43 2.78 23.73
CA LEU A 70 10.38 2.84 24.74
C LEU A 70 9.24 3.72 24.24
N PRO A 71 8.00 3.25 24.27
CA PRO A 71 6.89 3.99 23.72
C PRO A 71 6.69 5.27 24.52
N ALA A 72 6.51 6.38 23.81
CA ALA A 72 5.91 7.57 24.40
C ALA A 72 4.48 7.23 24.88
N CYS A 73 3.94 8.00 25.80
CA CYS A 73 2.59 7.80 26.34
C CYS A 73 1.57 7.58 25.21
N GLY A 74 0.86 6.46 25.25
CA GLY A 74 -0.16 6.07 24.25
C GLY A 74 0.34 5.26 23.07
N CYS A 75 1.65 4.97 22.96
CA CYS A 75 2.17 4.05 21.95
C CYS A 75 2.27 2.61 22.47
N GLN A 76 2.30 1.65 21.53
CA GLN A 76 2.41 0.23 21.87
C GLN A 76 3.85 -0.14 22.24
N ASP A 77 4.00 -1.01 23.24
CA ASP A 77 5.27 -1.65 23.55
C ASP A 77 5.46 -2.87 22.63
N TRP A 78 6.59 -2.93 21.92
CA TRP A 78 6.93 -4.02 21.02
C TRP A 78 6.90 -5.41 21.65
N LYS A 79 7.24 -5.53 22.94
CA LYS A 79 7.22 -6.82 23.68
C LYS A 79 5.79 -7.36 23.78
N ASN A 80 4.85 -6.48 24.09
CA ASN A 80 3.43 -6.85 24.17
C ASN A 80 2.87 -7.14 22.77
N VAL A 81 3.28 -6.37 21.77
CA VAL A 81 2.87 -6.55 20.38
C VAL A 81 3.33 -7.92 19.87
N PHE A 82 4.59 -8.28 20.07
CA PHE A 82 5.16 -9.52 19.54
C PHE A 82 4.66 -10.79 20.26
N GLN A 83 4.06 -10.63 21.43
CA GLN A 83 3.40 -11.71 22.18
C GLN A 83 1.87 -11.77 21.91
N SER A 84 1.32 -10.79 21.19
CA SER A 84 -0.11 -10.70 20.96
C SER A 84 -0.58 -11.71 19.90
N GLU A 85 -1.65 -12.42 20.19
CA GLU A 85 -2.37 -13.25 19.21
C GLU A 85 -3.23 -12.40 18.22
N LYS A 86 -3.43 -11.11 18.56
CA LYS A 86 -4.24 -10.18 17.74
C LYS A 86 -3.31 -9.26 16.95
N SER A 87 -3.74 -8.90 15.73
CA SER A 87 -3.04 -7.88 14.95
C SER A 87 -3.10 -6.52 15.66
N CYS A 88 -1.92 -5.93 15.84
CA CYS A 88 -1.72 -4.63 16.49
C CYS A 88 -1.48 -3.51 15.48
N CYS A 89 -1.32 -3.81 14.18
CA CYS A 89 -0.94 -2.85 13.13
C CYS A 89 0.31 -2.04 13.50
N PHE A 90 1.28 -2.68 14.13
CA PHE A 90 2.45 -2.02 14.72
C PHE A 90 3.38 -1.41 13.66
N ASP A 91 3.38 -1.93 12.45
CA ASP A 91 4.17 -1.47 11.31
C ASP A 91 3.75 -0.09 10.77
N GLU A 92 2.58 0.41 11.15
CA GLU A 92 2.06 1.67 10.65
C GLU A 92 1.59 2.63 11.77
N TRP A 93 0.59 3.46 11.53
CA TRP A 93 0.13 4.46 12.50
C TRP A 93 -0.72 3.89 13.65
N ALA A 94 -1.49 2.85 13.44
CA ALA A 94 -2.30 2.10 14.42
C ALA A 94 -2.98 2.91 15.54
N GLY A 95 -3.56 4.06 15.22
CA GLY A 95 -4.17 4.94 16.22
C GLY A 95 -5.24 4.30 17.10
N HIS A 96 -5.94 3.28 16.57
CA HIS A 96 -6.96 2.52 17.31
C HIS A 96 -6.37 1.48 18.29
N CYS A 97 -5.07 1.21 18.20
CA CYS A 97 -4.36 0.27 19.06
C CYS A 97 -3.31 0.96 19.94
N GLY A 98 -3.35 2.27 20.08
CA GLY A 98 -2.39 3.00 20.92
C GLY A 98 -1.12 3.47 20.21
N GLY A 99 -1.12 3.50 18.86
CA GLY A 99 0.00 4.01 18.06
C GLY A 99 1.06 2.97 17.73
N GLY A 100 1.40 2.86 16.45
CA GLY A 100 2.42 1.98 15.92
C GLY A 100 3.74 2.69 15.63
N MET A 101 4.59 2.03 14.86
CA MET A 101 5.96 2.46 14.54
C MET A 101 6.04 3.86 13.93
N SER A 102 5.11 4.22 13.05
CA SER A 102 5.08 5.56 12.45
C SER A 102 4.85 6.67 13.49
N GLN A 103 4.06 6.42 14.52
CA GLN A 103 3.82 7.36 15.61
C GLN A 103 5.02 7.42 16.56
N ILE A 104 5.60 6.28 16.89
CA ILE A 104 6.80 6.19 17.74
C ILE A 104 7.94 7.00 17.12
N MET A 105 8.22 6.79 15.82
CA MET A 105 9.25 7.53 15.11
C MET A 105 9.00 9.04 15.13
N LYS A 106 7.78 9.47 14.82
CA LYS A 106 7.41 10.89 14.83
C LYS A 106 7.57 11.54 16.22
N LEU A 107 7.14 10.88 17.28
CA LEU A 107 7.28 11.38 18.66
C LEU A 107 8.73 11.46 19.12
N ASN A 108 9.62 10.68 18.50
CA ASN A 108 11.06 10.75 18.74
C ASN A 108 11.80 11.67 17.73
N GLY A 109 11.09 12.52 17.01
CA GLY A 109 11.68 13.50 16.13
C GLY A 109 12.19 12.94 14.79
N ILE A 110 11.86 11.70 14.45
CA ILE A 110 12.23 11.10 13.16
C ILE A 110 11.21 11.54 12.11
N GLU A 111 11.69 12.29 11.12
CA GLU A 111 10.88 12.70 9.98
C GLU A 111 10.69 11.52 9.01
N ILE A 112 9.43 11.29 8.60
CA ILE A 112 9.06 10.24 7.65
C ILE A 112 8.63 10.91 6.34
N TYR A 113 9.22 10.49 5.22
CA TYR A 113 8.71 10.89 3.90
C TYR A 113 7.40 10.16 3.60
N ASP A 114 6.28 10.88 3.59
CA ASP A 114 4.94 10.28 3.44
C ASP A 114 4.11 10.97 2.35
N GLU A 115 4.72 11.25 1.21
CA GLU A 115 4.02 11.76 0.04
C GLU A 115 2.97 10.77 -0.47
N VAL A 116 1.81 11.28 -0.88
CA VAL A 116 0.72 10.45 -1.42
C VAL A 116 1.00 10.11 -2.87
N CYS A 117 1.86 9.14 -3.10
CA CYS A 117 2.20 8.62 -4.43
C CYS A 117 1.65 7.22 -4.71
N SER A 118 1.26 6.46 -3.69
CA SER A 118 0.61 5.16 -3.83
C SER A 118 -0.89 5.29 -4.03
N ALA A 119 -1.45 4.49 -4.92
CA ALA A 119 -2.89 4.37 -5.09
C ALA A 119 -3.46 3.27 -4.20
N ASP A 120 -3.75 3.59 -2.95
CA ASP A 120 -4.35 2.68 -1.97
C ASP A 120 -5.87 2.58 -2.20
N ILE A 121 -6.33 1.46 -2.78
CA ILE A 121 -7.71 1.28 -3.25
C ILE A 121 -8.61 0.95 -2.07
N ASN A 122 -9.65 1.76 -1.86
CA ASN A 122 -10.62 1.53 -0.82
C ASN A 122 -11.48 0.27 -1.10
N VAL A 123 -11.42 -0.70 -0.21
CA VAL A 123 -12.15 -1.98 -0.33
C VAL A 123 -13.65 -1.85 -0.13
N ASN A 124 -14.12 -0.75 0.44
CA ASN A 124 -15.54 -0.57 0.76
C ASN A 124 -16.38 -0.15 -0.45
N HIS A 125 -15.75 0.09 -1.60
CA HIS A 125 -16.43 0.52 -2.82
C HIS A 125 -16.23 -0.48 -3.95
N GLY A 126 -17.29 -0.74 -4.74
CA GLY A 126 -17.22 -1.53 -5.96
C GLY A 126 -16.35 -0.87 -7.02
N LYS A 127 -16.44 0.48 -7.12
CA LYS A 127 -15.58 1.31 -7.96
C LYS A 127 -14.18 1.48 -7.35
N PHE A 128 -13.23 1.90 -8.17
CA PHE A 128 -11.99 2.43 -7.62
C PHE A 128 -12.26 3.78 -6.95
N GLN A 129 -11.99 3.82 -5.67
CA GLN A 129 -11.85 5.02 -4.87
C GLN A 129 -10.51 4.90 -4.16
N ILE A 130 -9.65 5.88 -4.33
CA ILE A 130 -8.30 5.85 -3.76
C ILE A 130 -8.33 6.60 -2.44
N ASN A 131 -7.81 5.99 -1.39
CA ASN A 131 -7.64 6.63 -0.10
C ASN A 131 -6.67 7.81 -0.23
N ARG A 132 -6.96 8.90 0.48
CA ARG A 132 -6.16 10.14 0.50
C ARG A 132 -6.03 10.86 -0.87
N MET A 133 -6.79 10.46 -1.88
CA MET A 133 -6.84 11.14 -3.18
C MET A 133 -8.24 11.70 -3.45
N PRO A 134 -8.38 12.71 -4.33
CA PRO A 134 -9.68 13.21 -4.76
C PRO A 134 -10.57 12.11 -5.35
N LYS A 135 -11.88 12.26 -5.21
CA LYS A 135 -12.83 11.34 -5.83
C LYS A 135 -12.94 11.60 -7.32
N TYR A 136 -12.59 10.60 -8.10
CA TYR A 136 -12.71 10.63 -9.56
C TYR A 136 -13.84 9.73 -10.02
N LYS A 137 -14.46 10.08 -11.15
CA LYS A 137 -15.41 9.20 -11.86
C LYS A 137 -14.66 8.35 -12.88
N ASN A 138 -15.12 7.10 -13.09
CA ASN A 138 -14.58 6.20 -14.11
C ASN A 138 -13.06 6.00 -14.00
N LEU A 139 -12.59 5.71 -12.79
CA LEU A 139 -11.19 5.53 -12.48
C LEU A 139 -10.72 4.14 -12.96
N TYR A 140 -9.57 4.10 -13.62
CA TYR A 140 -8.87 2.88 -13.98
C TYR A 140 -7.36 3.13 -13.97
N PHE A 141 -6.55 2.06 -14.04
CA PHE A 141 -5.12 2.19 -14.19
C PHE A 141 -4.69 1.77 -15.61
N GLU A 142 -3.65 2.42 -16.08
CA GLU A 142 -2.92 2.09 -17.28
C GLU A 142 -1.48 1.78 -16.92
N TYR A 143 -1.02 0.55 -17.20
CA TYR A 143 0.37 0.17 -17.09
C TYR A 143 1.00 0.19 -18.47
N LYS A 144 2.15 0.82 -18.59
CA LYS A 144 2.93 0.87 -19.82
C LYS A 144 4.42 0.91 -19.49
N GLU A 145 5.15 -0.14 -19.87
CA GLU A 145 6.62 -0.20 -19.83
C GLU A 145 7.20 0.27 -18.48
N GLY A 146 6.76 -0.33 -17.38
CA GLY A 146 7.21 0.00 -16.03
C GLY A 146 6.53 1.21 -15.40
N LYS A 147 5.67 1.94 -16.11
CA LYS A 147 4.95 3.11 -15.58
C LYS A 147 3.49 2.75 -15.31
N LEU A 148 3.02 3.12 -14.14
CA LEU A 148 1.63 2.94 -13.73
C LEU A 148 0.95 4.30 -13.60
N ALA A 149 -0.10 4.52 -14.36
CA ALA A 149 -0.86 5.77 -14.33
C ALA A 149 -2.31 5.54 -13.92
N LEU A 150 -2.77 6.33 -12.96
CA LEU A 150 -4.17 6.48 -12.59
C LEU A 150 -4.85 7.38 -13.63
N LYS A 151 -5.90 6.90 -14.26
CA LYS A 151 -6.64 7.60 -15.32
C LYS A 151 -8.09 7.82 -14.90
N ALA A 152 -8.59 9.03 -15.14
CA ALA A 152 -9.99 9.38 -14.92
C ALA A 152 -10.41 10.49 -15.88
N ASN A 153 -11.33 10.21 -16.82
CA ASN A 153 -11.73 11.14 -17.87
C ASN A 153 -10.50 11.74 -18.57
N ASP A 154 -10.28 13.06 -18.41
CA ASP A 154 -9.16 13.79 -19.03
C ASP A 154 -7.95 13.94 -18.09
N THR A 155 -7.98 13.34 -16.91
CA THR A 155 -6.89 13.41 -15.94
C THR A 155 -6.02 12.16 -15.98
N SER A 156 -4.71 12.37 -15.81
CA SER A 156 -3.73 11.30 -15.72
C SER A 156 -2.72 11.65 -14.63
N ARG A 157 -2.51 10.73 -13.70
CA ARG A 157 -1.52 10.85 -12.64
C ARG A 157 -0.72 9.58 -12.55
N GLU A 158 0.60 9.66 -12.68
CA GLU A 158 1.49 8.54 -12.43
C GLU A 158 1.53 8.23 -10.92
N VAL A 159 1.59 6.96 -10.57
CA VAL A 159 1.59 6.48 -9.19
C VAL A 159 2.70 5.46 -8.98
N LEU A 160 3.23 5.41 -7.76
CA LEU A 160 4.24 4.45 -7.33
C LEU A 160 3.74 3.01 -7.48
N CYS A 161 2.55 2.76 -6.98
CA CYS A 161 1.91 1.45 -7.03
C CYS A 161 0.39 1.57 -6.90
N ALA A 162 -0.33 0.51 -7.27
CA ALA A 162 -1.72 0.29 -6.93
C ALA A 162 -1.81 -0.85 -5.89
N HIS A 163 -2.40 -0.56 -4.73
CA HIS A 163 -2.62 -1.52 -3.64
C HIS A 163 -4.07 -1.97 -3.63
N PHE A 164 -4.30 -3.26 -3.83
CA PHE A 164 -5.64 -3.83 -4.04
C PHE A 164 -6.37 -4.23 -2.77
N GLN A 165 -5.70 -4.29 -1.62
CA GLN A 165 -6.29 -4.63 -0.33
C GLN A 165 -7.14 -5.92 -0.39
N LYS A 166 -6.59 -7.01 -0.95
CA LYS A 166 -7.28 -8.31 -1.12
C LYS A 166 -8.53 -8.25 -2.01
N ARG A 167 -8.61 -7.26 -2.90
CA ARG A 167 -9.69 -7.17 -3.89
C ARG A 167 -9.57 -8.31 -4.90
N GLU A 168 -10.65 -9.02 -5.13
CA GLU A 168 -10.72 -10.02 -6.19
C GLU A 168 -10.68 -9.34 -7.56
N ILE A 169 -9.75 -9.74 -8.41
CA ILE A 169 -9.57 -9.22 -9.77
C ILE A 169 -9.53 -10.40 -10.74
N SER A 170 -10.38 -10.36 -11.75
CA SER A 170 -10.31 -11.28 -12.88
C SER A 170 -9.24 -10.83 -13.87
N VAL A 171 -8.48 -11.77 -14.40
CA VAL A 171 -7.39 -11.48 -15.33
C VAL A 171 -7.65 -12.14 -16.68
N ASN A 172 -7.53 -11.39 -17.76
CA ASN A 172 -7.59 -11.94 -19.10
C ASN A 172 -6.35 -12.81 -19.38
N LYS A 173 -6.53 -13.97 -20.03
CA LYS A 173 -5.47 -14.96 -20.27
C LYS A 173 -4.32 -14.47 -21.16
N ASN A 174 -4.53 -13.42 -21.97
CA ASN A 174 -3.58 -12.97 -22.99
C ASN A 174 -2.97 -11.59 -22.67
N ILE A 175 -2.54 -11.38 -21.41
CA ILE A 175 -1.93 -10.12 -21.00
C ILE A 175 -0.41 -10.22 -21.08
N ASN A 176 0.20 -9.24 -21.73
CA ASN A 176 1.63 -9.02 -21.63
C ASN A 176 1.93 -8.06 -20.47
N TYR A 177 2.27 -8.63 -19.32
CA TYR A 177 2.53 -7.87 -18.09
C TYR A 177 3.76 -6.97 -18.17
N GLU A 178 4.68 -7.24 -19.06
CA GLU A 178 5.90 -6.43 -19.20
C GLU A 178 5.66 -5.16 -20.03
N LYS A 179 4.70 -5.19 -20.95
CA LYS A 179 4.53 -4.11 -21.92
C LYS A 179 3.37 -3.19 -21.61
N TYR A 180 2.16 -3.75 -21.61
CA TYR A 180 0.98 -2.88 -21.61
C TYR A 180 -0.29 -3.60 -21.17
N PHE A 181 -1.00 -3.04 -20.18
CA PHE A 181 -2.33 -3.48 -19.80
C PHE A 181 -3.10 -2.39 -19.05
N PHE A 182 -4.40 -2.62 -18.90
CA PHE A 182 -5.30 -1.79 -18.11
C PHE A 182 -5.86 -2.56 -16.93
N ILE A 183 -6.15 -1.84 -15.86
CA ILE A 183 -6.81 -2.38 -14.68
C ILE A 183 -8.08 -1.57 -14.43
N ALA A 184 -9.22 -2.21 -14.62
CA ALA A 184 -10.54 -1.73 -14.20
C ALA A 184 -10.85 -2.27 -12.78
N PRO A 185 -11.89 -1.79 -12.09
CA PRO A 185 -12.16 -2.14 -10.70
C PRO A 185 -12.14 -3.64 -10.33
N ASN A 186 -12.45 -4.53 -11.24
CA ASN A 186 -12.48 -5.97 -10.97
C ASN A 186 -11.84 -6.81 -12.09
N TYR A 187 -11.07 -6.16 -12.97
CA TYR A 187 -10.62 -6.82 -14.17
C TYR A 187 -9.33 -6.23 -14.73
N VAL A 188 -8.41 -7.09 -15.18
CA VAL A 188 -7.21 -6.71 -15.91
C VAL A 188 -7.33 -7.14 -17.36
N THR A 189 -7.04 -6.24 -18.30
CA THR A 189 -7.20 -6.46 -19.73
C THR A 189 -6.13 -5.73 -20.57
N SER A 190 -5.79 -6.29 -21.73
CA SER A 190 -4.98 -5.61 -22.75
C SER A 190 -5.81 -4.66 -23.63
N GLU A 191 -7.15 -4.70 -23.54
CA GLU A 191 -8.04 -3.98 -24.45
C GLU A 191 -8.74 -2.79 -23.75
N LYS A 192 -8.36 -1.57 -24.15
CA LYS A 192 -8.96 -0.33 -23.62
C LYS A 192 -10.49 -0.25 -23.77
N ARG A 193 -11.06 -0.82 -24.83
CA ARG A 193 -12.52 -0.85 -25.06
C ARG A 193 -13.27 -1.58 -23.95
N MET A 194 -12.65 -2.61 -23.35
CA MET A 194 -13.25 -3.41 -22.28
C MET A 194 -13.47 -2.59 -21.01
N ILE A 195 -12.68 -1.55 -20.76
CA ILE A 195 -12.82 -0.67 -19.58
C ILE A 195 -14.21 -0.02 -19.57
N ARG A 196 -14.69 0.46 -20.72
CA ARG A 196 -16.02 1.11 -20.84
C ARG A 196 -17.16 0.14 -20.56
N THR A 197 -17.00 -1.12 -20.93
CA THR A 197 -17.98 -2.18 -20.67
C THR A 197 -18.06 -2.48 -19.19
N HIS A 198 -16.92 -2.56 -18.48
CA HIS A 198 -16.87 -2.81 -17.06
C HIS A 198 -17.50 -1.72 -16.21
N PHE A 199 -17.40 -0.46 -16.61
CA PHE A 199 -18.10 0.62 -15.87
C PHE A 199 -19.64 0.50 -15.93
N LYS A 200 -20.19 -0.21 -16.90
CA LYS A 200 -21.65 -0.52 -16.93
C LYS A 200 -22.03 -1.66 -15.99
N GLU A 201 -21.14 -2.61 -15.77
CA GLU A 201 -21.34 -3.78 -14.89
C GLU A 201 -21.13 -3.46 -13.41
N GLU A 202 -20.47 -2.33 -13.08
CA GLU A 202 -20.21 -1.89 -11.70
C GLU A 202 -21.45 -1.84 -10.82
N LYS A 203 -22.58 -1.37 -11.34
CA LYS A 203 -23.83 -1.31 -10.58
C LYS A 203 -24.29 -2.70 -10.13
N LEU A 204 -24.11 -3.71 -10.97
CA LEU A 204 -24.49 -5.08 -10.69
C LEU A 204 -23.58 -5.69 -9.58
N PHE A 205 -22.31 -5.35 -9.61
CA PHE A 205 -21.34 -5.79 -8.61
C PHE A 205 -21.62 -5.16 -7.23
N GLU A 206 -21.90 -3.86 -7.18
CA GLU A 206 -22.27 -3.19 -5.92
C GLU A 206 -23.52 -3.82 -5.28
N ILE A 207 -24.52 -4.16 -6.08
CA ILE A 207 -25.73 -4.84 -5.62
C ILE A 207 -25.39 -6.22 -5.05
N LYS A 208 -24.62 -7.04 -5.77
CA LYS A 208 -24.19 -8.38 -5.31
C LYS A 208 -23.39 -8.31 -4.01
N ARG A 209 -22.53 -7.31 -3.85
CA ARG A 209 -21.73 -7.10 -2.64
C ARG A 209 -22.58 -6.66 -1.44
N LEU A 210 -23.55 -5.77 -1.66
CA LEU A 210 -24.53 -5.39 -0.65
C LEU A 210 -25.35 -6.60 -0.19
N MET A 211 -25.80 -7.45 -1.12
CA MET A 211 -26.51 -8.67 -0.80
C MET A 211 -25.67 -9.66 0.04
N LYS A 212 -24.39 -9.88 -0.31
CA LYS A 212 -23.48 -10.71 0.51
C LYS A 212 -23.27 -10.14 1.93
N ARG A 213 -23.16 -8.80 2.07
CA ARG A 213 -23.04 -8.16 3.40
C ARG A 213 -24.31 -8.28 4.25
N VAL A 214 -25.47 -8.21 3.64
CA VAL A 214 -26.75 -8.42 4.35
C VAL A 214 -26.85 -9.88 4.79
N GLN A 215 -26.55 -10.85 3.93
CA GLN A 215 -26.56 -12.27 4.27
C GLN A 215 -25.55 -12.66 5.37
N SER A 216 -24.39 -11.99 5.44
CA SER A 216 -23.39 -12.25 6.50
C SER A 216 -23.74 -11.64 7.86
N LYS A 217 -24.71 -10.71 7.92
CA LYS A 217 -25.21 -10.12 9.18
C LYS A 217 -26.44 -10.84 9.73
N VAL A 218 -27.05 -11.73 8.95
CA VAL A 218 -28.23 -12.51 9.31
C VAL A 218 -27.85 -13.93 9.78
N ARG A 219 -26.59 -14.30 9.66
CA ARG A 219 -25.96 -15.47 10.29
C ARG A 219 -25.16 -15.05 11.53
#